data_82b9ca15a93ae5d79f9b717aaf5752b2
#
_entry.id   82b9ca15a93ae5d79f9b717aaf5752b2
#
_cell.length_a   1.000
_cell.length_b   1.000
_cell.length_c   1.000
_cell.angle_alpha   90.00
_cell.angle_beta   90.00
_cell.angle_gamma   90.00
#
_symmetry.space_group_name_H-M   'P 1'
#
loop_
_entity.id
_entity.type
_entity.pdbx_description
1 polymer ?
#
loop_
_entity_poly.entity_id
_entity_poly.type
_entity_poly.pdbx_seq_one_letter_code
_entity_poly.pdbx_strand_id
1 'polypeptide(L)'
;MKILHTSDWHLGRSLHGASLRDAFTLWTRHVTDTVRDLHIDALLIAGDIYDRAVPPSEMVTLLSRTLSELASLTTVIITSGNHDSPQRLGFGADLMREGIHIRTDARQCGNPVEVTAAGGERALIYPIPYLDPDVARHDLAAEEPLERSHEAVMRAALGLIRESIEAEEPAAGGPTPARIIMTHEFVSGAQESDSERDISVGGIGAIPTSLFRLGEQEGIGPIDYVALGHIHSPQRIGAHTGAPLMRYSGSPIAFSFSETAPKQSVLLELSWGEANGVGPVEPVTEVANVDPLAEAPEPARAPAAVGPTGGAGAVETSGSGTAAPEPADEQPGRAGRPTVRTRLIPAPVWRPIATIRGSLAEILGPAHIADREKFVKVEVTDASRPREMNPLIRQAFPHALDVQHRPPAASHEKRIVDVKRENPLDVLKEFLIQAGGAEATKEELLILRQAVEASRGREQ
;
A
#
# COMPACT_ATOMS: atom_id res chain seq x y z
N MET A 1 0.36 21.93 -14.47
CA MET A 1 0.61 21.64 -13.03
C MET A 1 0.86 20.17 -12.84
N LYS A 2 1.83 19.77 -11.98
CA LYS A 2 2.14 18.35 -11.68
C LYS A 2 2.01 18.10 -10.17
N ILE A 3 1.26 17.08 -9.80
CA ILE A 3 1.04 16.70 -8.40
C ILE A 3 1.40 15.24 -8.23
N LEU A 4 2.23 14.91 -7.24
CA LEU A 4 2.58 13.54 -6.90
C LEU A 4 1.74 13.06 -5.73
N HIS A 5 1.01 11.94 -5.89
CA HIS A 5 0.19 11.32 -4.86
C HIS A 5 0.83 10.01 -4.39
N THR A 6 1.01 9.89 -3.09
CA THR A 6 1.49 8.70 -2.38
C THR A 6 0.75 8.55 -1.05
N SER A 7 0.79 7.38 -0.42
CA SER A 7 0.18 7.08 0.88
C SER A 7 0.88 5.92 1.56
N ASP A 8 0.46 5.58 2.76
CA ASP A 8 0.79 4.32 3.44
C ASP A 8 2.31 4.07 3.54
N TRP A 9 3.06 5.08 3.98
CA TRP A 9 4.52 4.96 4.14
C TRP A 9 4.89 4.03 5.28
N HIS A 10 4.06 3.95 6.33
CA HIS A 10 4.22 3.10 7.50
C HIS A 10 5.65 3.07 8.04
N LEU A 11 6.28 4.23 8.19
CA LEU A 11 7.63 4.34 8.71
C LEU A 11 7.76 3.63 10.07
N GLY A 12 8.64 2.63 10.12
CA GLY A 12 8.86 1.79 11.28
C GLY A 12 8.19 0.42 11.25
N ARG A 13 7.43 0.10 10.18
CA ARG A 13 6.86 -1.22 9.98
C ARG A 13 7.93 -2.27 9.70
N SER A 14 7.66 -3.50 10.06
CA SER A 14 8.52 -4.65 9.76
C SER A 14 7.77 -5.67 8.90
N LEU A 15 8.50 -6.46 8.11
CA LEU A 15 7.95 -7.59 7.38
C LEU A 15 8.33 -8.88 8.12
N HIS A 16 7.36 -9.54 8.76
CA HIS A 16 7.59 -10.75 9.59
C HIS A 16 8.76 -10.62 10.57
N GLY A 17 8.90 -9.43 11.18
CA GLY A 17 9.97 -9.12 12.13
C GLY A 17 11.31 -8.67 11.51
N ALA A 18 11.45 -8.72 10.19
CA ALA A 18 12.61 -8.14 9.51
C ALA A 18 12.48 -6.61 9.43
N SER A 19 13.57 -5.91 9.73
CA SER A 19 13.61 -4.45 9.63
C SER A 19 13.55 -4.00 8.16
N LEU A 20 12.72 -3.00 7.88
CA LEU A 20 12.60 -2.36 6.56
C LEU A 20 13.26 -0.97 6.53
N ARG A 21 14.14 -0.66 7.48
CA ARG A 21 14.80 0.65 7.62
C ARG A 21 15.46 1.13 6.33
N ASP A 22 16.20 0.24 5.67
CA ASP A 22 16.92 0.59 4.43
C ASP A 22 15.94 0.82 3.27
N ALA A 23 14.83 0.07 3.25
CA ALA A 23 13.76 0.29 2.30
C ALA A 23 13.11 1.68 2.49
N PHE A 24 12.87 2.11 3.75
CA PHE A 24 12.37 3.46 4.03
C PHE A 24 13.36 4.55 3.62
N THR A 25 14.64 4.33 3.86
CA THR A 25 15.69 5.27 3.44
C THR A 25 15.76 5.39 1.91
N LEU A 26 15.68 4.25 1.21
CA LEU A 26 15.64 4.21 -0.25
C LEU A 26 14.39 4.91 -0.79
N TRP A 27 13.22 4.66 -0.18
CA TRP A 27 11.96 5.28 -0.55
C TRP A 27 11.99 6.81 -0.38
N THR A 28 12.41 7.31 0.79
CA THR A 28 12.42 8.76 1.06
C THR A 28 13.38 9.51 0.12
N ARG A 29 14.52 8.89 -0.24
CA ARG A 29 15.40 9.42 -1.27
C ARG A 29 14.71 9.45 -2.63
N HIS A 30 14.10 8.34 -3.04
CA HIS A 30 13.41 8.23 -4.33
C HIS A 30 12.31 9.28 -4.50
N VAL A 31 11.46 9.48 -3.49
CA VAL A 31 10.39 10.50 -3.58
C VAL A 31 10.97 11.91 -3.68
N THR A 32 12.04 12.21 -2.94
CA THR A 32 12.72 13.51 -3.01
C THR A 32 13.34 13.75 -4.38
N ASP A 33 14.01 12.76 -4.95
CA ASP A 33 14.59 12.84 -6.29
C ASP A 33 13.49 12.96 -7.36
N THR A 34 12.41 12.19 -7.25
CA THR A 34 11.25 12.28 -8.15
C THR A 34 10.63 13.69 -8.14
N VAL A 35 10.44 14.28 -6.95
CA VAL A 35 9.93 15.65 -6.80
C VAL A 35 10.83 16.64 -7.50
N ARG A 36 12.14 16.53 -7.30
CA ARG A 36 13.15 17.42 -7.91
C ARG A 36 13.18 17.29 -9.43
N ASP A 37 13.32 16.06 -9.93
CA ASP A 37 13.56 15.76 -11.35
C ASP A 37 12.34 16.03 -12.23
N LEU A 38 11.15 15.77 -11.72
CA LEU A 38 9.90 16.01 -12.43
C LEU A 38 9.32 17.41 -12.20
N HIS A 39 9.94 18.23 -11.32
CA HIS A 39 9.47 19.58 -10.97
C HIS A 39 8.00 19.52 -10.51
N ILE A 40 7.77 18.79 -9.41
CA ILE A 40 6.45 18.57 -8.82
C ILE A 40 6.00 19.83 -8.08
N ASP A 41 4.81 20.35 -8.39
CA ASP A 41 4.22 21.52 -7.75
C ASP A 41 3.65 21.21 -6.35
N ALA A 42 3.11 19.99 -6.15
CA ALA A 42 2.65 19.53 -4.84
C ALA A 42 2.86 18.01 -4.65
N LEU A 43 3.21 17.61 -3.43
CA LEU A 43 3.28 16.23 -2.97
C LEU A 43 2.15 15.97 -1.98
N LEU A 44 1.28 15.01 -2.29
CA LEU A 44 0.20 14.55 -1.40
C LEU A 44 0.62 13.24 -0.73
N ILE A 45 0.56 13.19 0.61
CA ILE A 45 0.81 11.97 1.39
C ILE A 45 -0.47 11.64 2.16
N ALA A 46 -1.27 10.72 1.60
CA ALA A 46 -2.63 10.44 2.03
C ALA A 46 -2.69 9.42 3.17
N GLY A 47 -2.21 9.81 4.36
CA GLY A 47 -2.32 9.03 5.60
C GLY A 47 -1.29 7.91 5.77
N ASP A 48 -1.31 7.32 6.97
CA ASP A 48 -0.44 6.25 7.44
C ASP A 48 1.05 6.54 7.22
N ILE A 49 1.46 7.67 7.77
CA ILE A 49 2.85 8.13 7.73
C ILE A 49 3.74 7.21 8.57
N TYR A 50 3.27 6.86 9.78
CA TYR A 50 3.94 5.95 10.70
C TYR A 50 3.13 4.66 10.87
N ASP A 51 3.82 3.54 11.12
CA ASP A 51 3.20 2.24 11.40
C ASP A 51 2.36 2.25 12.70
N ARG A 52 2.64 3.15 13.62
CA ARG A 52 1.97 3.21 14.92
C ARG A 52 1.97 4.61 15.50
N ALA A 53 1.01 4.88 16.37
CA ALA A 53 0.84 6.16 17.06
C ALA A 53 2.08 6.62 17.85
N VAL A 54 2.98 5.73 18.25
CA VAL A 54 4.27 6.03 18.89
C VAL A 54 5.39 5.47 18.01
N PRO A 55 5.86 6.23 17.01
CA PRO A 55 6.88 5.76 16.09
C PRO A 55 8.27 5.67 16.75
N PRO A 56 9.18 4.82 16.23
CA PRO A 56 10.57 4.84 16.62
C PRO A 56 11.22 6.20 16.33
N SER A 57 12.07 6.69 17.23
CA SER A 57 12.70 8.02 17.13
C SER A 57 13.55 8.19 15.84
N GLU A 58 14.15 7.11 15.35
CA GLU A 58 14.89 7.12 14.08
C GLU A 58 13.97 7.38 12.88
N MET A 59 12.72 6.90 12.91
CA MET A 59 11.74 7.16 11.85
C MET A 59 11.22 8.59 11.89
N VAL A 60 11.05 9.15 13.10
CA VAL A 60 10.74 10.57 13.27
C VAL A 60 11.86 11.43 12.69
N THR A 61 13.12 11.06 12.95
CA THR A 61 14.29 11.74 12.41
C THR A 61 14.36 11.64 10.88
N LEU A 62 14.06 10.44 10.32
CA LEU A 62 14.04 10.22 8.88
C LEU A 62 12.96 11.10 8.22
N LEU A 63 11.74 11.10 8.73
CA LEU A 63 10.65 11.94 8.20
C LEU A 63 11.02 13.43 8.28
N SER A 64 11.51 13.89 9.44
CA SER A 64 11.89 15.29 9.64
C SER A 64 12.93 15.79 8.62
N ARG A 65 13.96 14.97 8.32
CA ARG A 65 14.96 15.28 7.28
C ARG A 65 14.33 15.31 5.90
N THR A 66 13.54 14.30 5.56
CA THR A 66 12.84 14.21 4.28
C THR A 66 11.93 15.42 4.04
N LEU A 67 11.13 15.81 5.03
CA LEU A 67 10.27 17.00 4.93
C LEU A 67 11.07 18.29 4.81
N SER A 68 12.22 18.39 5.50
CA SER A 68 13.10 19.58 5.38
C SER A 68 13.67 19.73 3.97
N GLU A 69 13.99 18.64 3.30
CA GLU A 69 14.44 18.65 1.90
C GLU A 69 13.29 18.98 0.94
N LEU A 70 12.16 18.31 1.10
CA LEU A 70 10.97 18.48 0.26
C LEU A 70 10.40 19.90 0.34
N ALA A 71 10.40 20.53 1.52
CA ALA A 71 9.90 21.87 1.74
C ALA A 71 10.58 22.94 0.87
N SER A 72 11.80 22.68 0.41
CA SER A 72 12.53 23.58 -0.49
C SER A 72 12.25 23.34 -1.98
N LEU A 73 11.53 22.25 -2.29
CA LEU A 73 11.31 21.78 -3.66
C LEU A 73 9.86 21.89 -4.09
N THR A 74 8.91 21.71 -3.17
CA THR A 74 7.49 21.56 -3.48
C THR A 74 6.60 21.88 -2.29
N THR A 75 5.31 22.09 -2.51
CA THR A 75 4.31 22.10 -1.45
C THR A 75 4.01 20.67 -1.01
N VAL A 76 4.13 20.36 0.28
CA VAL A 76 3.86 19.03 0.85
C VAL A 76 2.59 19.08 1.68
N ILE A 77 1.62 18.21 1.38
CA ILE A 77 0.35 18.11 2.10
C ILE A 77 0.24 16.70 2.68
N ILE A 78 0.05 16.62 4.00
CA ILE A 78 0.03 15.37 4.76
C ILE A 78 -1.28 15.28 5.55
N THR A 79 -1.95 14.13 5.49
CA THR A 79 -3.04 13.79 6.41
C THR A 79 -2.61 12.65 7.33
N SER A 80 -3.27 12.51 8.48
CA SER A 80 -3.15 11.30 9.31
C SER A 80 -3.99 10.16 8.72
N GLY A 81 -3.46 8.93 8.83
CA GLY A 81 -4.21 7.70 8.60
C GLY A 81 -4.66 7.05 9.92
N ASN A 82 -5.16 5.81 9.85
CA ASN A 82 -5.69 5.08 11.02
C ASN A 82 -4.59 4.47 11.92
N HIS A 83 -3.34 4.43 11.49
CA HIS A 83 -2.18 4.06 12.30
C HIS A 83 -1.54 5.24 13.01
N ASP A 84 -1.69 6.44 12.48
CA ASP A 84 -1.13 7.66 13.04
C ASP A 84 -1.86 8.12 14.30
N SER A 85 -1.17 8.89 15.14
CA SER A 85 -1.82 9.72 16.16
C SER A 85 -1.99 11.12 15.60
N PRO A 86 -3.24 11.60 15.35
CA PRO A 86 -3.47 12.94 14.83
C PRO A 86 -2.78 14.04 15.64
N GLN A 87 -2.79 13.91 16.98
CA GLN A 87 -2.19 14.89 17.89
C GLN A 87 -0.66 14.90 17.81
N ARG A 88 -0.01 13.75 17.60
CA ARG A 88 1.45 13.67 17.50
C ARG A 88 1.95 14.06 16.11
N LEU A 89 1.28 13.59 15.06
CA LEU A 89 1.61 13.96 13.70
C LEU A 89 1.37 15.46 13.47
N GLY A 90 0.25 15.99 14.01
CA GLY A 90 -0.11 17.40 13.94
C GLY A 90 0.65 18.31 14.90
N PHE A 91 1.54 17.75 15.77
CA PHE A 91 2.31 18.59 16.69
C PHE A 91 3.17 19.60 15.93
N GLY A 92 2.95 20.89 16.20
CA GLY A 92 3.67 21.97 15.55
C GLY A 92 3.24 22.25 14.11
N ALA A 93 2.12 21.69 13.63
CA ALA A 93 1.64 21.94 12.27
C ALA A 93 1.50 23.42 11.94
N ASP A 94 0.99 24.23 12.88
CA ASP A 94 0.83 25.69 12.72
C ASP A 94 2.15 26.47 12.77
N LEU A 95 3.26 25.79 13.14
CA LEU A 95 4.59 26.39 13.19
C LEU A 95 5.47 25.96 11.99
N MET A 96 4.93 25.12 11.08
CA MET A 96 5.66 24.65 9.93
C MET A 96 5.98 25.80 8.96
N ARG A 97 7.03 25.61 8.17
CA ARG A 97 7.42 26.54 7.10
C ARG A 97 6.31 26.59 6.03
N GLU A 98 6.26 27.69 5.31
CA GLU A 98 5.53 27.75 4.05
C GLU A 98 5.94 26.53 3.18
N GLY A 99 4.93 25.86 2.60
CA GLY A 99 5.12 24.69 1.77
C GLY A 99 4.96 23.35 2.51
N ILE A 100 4.78 23.29 3.84
CA ILE A 100 4.41 22.05 4.55
C ILE A 100 3.09 22.24 5.27
N HIS A 101 2.11 21.44 4.90
CA HIS A 101 0.76 21.44 5.46
C HIS A 101 0.43 20.07 6.06
N ILE A 102 0.38 19.99 7.39
CA ILE A 102 -0.06 18.78 8.11
C ILE A 102 -1.50 19.02 8.56
N ARG A 103 -2.43 18.22 8.05
CA ARG A 103 -3.85 18.32 8.26
C ARG A 103 -4.37 17.08 8.98
N THR A 104 -4.61 17.20 10.29
CA THR A 104 -5.04 16.08 11.15
C THR A 104 -6.33 16.38 11.92
N ASP A 105 -6.89 17.58 11.77
CA ASP A 105 -8.15 18.01 12.42
C ASP A 105 -9.31 17.90 11.42
N ALA A 106 -10.28 17.04 11.71
CA ALA A 106 -11.47 16.83 10.88
C ALA A 106 -12.29 18.11 10.64
N ARG A 107 -12.30 19.05 11.61
CA ARG A 107 -13.01 20.32 11.50
C ARG A 107 -12.44 21.24 10.43
N GLN A 108 -11.23 20.98 9.96
CA GLN A 108 -10.56 21.78 8.92
C GLN A 108 -10.75 21.23 7.51
N CYS A 109 -11.57 20.19 7.31
CA CYS A 109 -11.76 19.56 5.99
C CYS A 109 -12.25 20.56 4.91
N GLY A 110 -13.03 21.57 5.31
CA GLY A 110 -13.48 22.64 4.41
C GLY A 110 -12.41 23.68 4.07
N ASN A 111 -11.21 23.64 4.67
CA ASN A 111 -10.15 24.60 4.46
C ASN A 111 -9.11 24.04 3.45
N PRO A 112 -9.21 24.36 2.15
CA PRO A 112 -8.29 23.83 1.17
C PRO A 112 -6.86 24.37 1.35
N VAL A 113 -5.88 23.60 0.90
CA VAL A 113 -4.55 24.10 0.62
C VAL A 113 -4.51 24.50 -0.85
N GLU A 114 -4.26 25.76 -1.11
CA GLU A 114 -4.11 26.28 -2.46
C GLU A 114 -2.68 26.08 -2.95
N VAL A 115 -2.55 25.48 -4.13
CA VAL A 115 -1.27 25.31 -4.85
C VAL A 115 -1.36 26.08 -6.16
N THR A 116 -0.39 26.98 -6.38
CA THR A 116 -0.30 27.75 -7.63
C THR A 116 0.97 27.34 -8.36
N ALA A 117 0.85 26.85 -9.60
CA ALA A 117 2.00 26.53 -10.44
C ALA A 117 2.63 27.81 -11.01
N ALA A 118 3.86 27.70 -11.53
CA ALA A 118 4.59 28.81 -12.11
C ALA A 118 3.84 29.50 -13.29
N GLY A 119 2.98 28.78 -13.99
CA GLY A 119 2.12 29.29 -15.06
C GLY A 119 0.87 30.04 -14.58
N GLY A 120 0.60 30.10 -13.28
CA GLY A 120 -0.58 30.72 -12.68
C GLY A 120 -1.80 29.80 -12.57
N GLU A 121 -1.67 28.54 -12.98
CA GLU A 121 -2.70 27.52 -12.78
C GLU A 121 -2.84 27.21 -11.28
N ARG A 122 -4.07 26.98 -10.83
CA ARG A 122 -4.40 26.78 -9.41
C ARG A 122 -5.05 25.43 -9.18
N ALA A 123 -4.72 24.83 -8.03
CA ALA A 123 -5.42 23.66 -7.49
C ALA A 123 -5.80 23.92 -6.02
N LEU A 124 -7.02 23.55 -5.67
CA LEU A 124 -7.53 23.54 -4.29
C LEU A 124 -7.54 22.09 -3.82
N ILE A 125 -6.70 21.78 -2.85
CA ILE A 125 -6.56 20.45 -2.28
C ILE A 125 -7.26 20.44 -0.92
N TYR A 126 -8.29 19.59 -0.78
CA TYR A 126 -9.09 19.42 0.44
C TYR A 126 -8.60 18.18 1.19
N PRO A 127 -7.74 18.34 2.20
CA PRO A 127 -7.19 17.23 2.96
C PRO A 127 -8.16 16.77 4.06
N ILE A 128 -8.68 15.56 3.95
CA ILE A 128 -9.49 14.87 4.94
C ILE A 128 -8.58 13.87 5.66
N PRO A 129 -8.28 14.00 6.96
CA PRO A 129 -7.58 12.97 7.72
C PRO A 129 -8.46 11.73 7.85
N TYR A 130 -7.90 10.61 8.31
CA TYR A 130 -8.71 9.46 8.71
C TYR A 130 -9.77 9.89 9.74
N LEU A 131 -11.01 9.57 9.47
CA LEU A 131 -12.16 9.92 10.28
C LEU A 131 -12.59 8.73 11.13
N ASP A 132 -11.95 8.53 12.30
CA ASP A 132 -12.43 7.54 13.28
C ASP A 132 -13.88 7.89 13.69
N PRO A 133 -14.88 7.05 13.39
CA PRO A 133 -16.27 7.35 13.69
C PRO A 133 -16.57 7.60 15.17
N ASP A 134 -15.78 7.03 16.09
CA ASP A 134 -15.94 7.24 17.52
C ASP A 134 -15.57 8.65 17.96
N VAL A 135 -14.64 9.30 17.24
CA VAL A 135 -14.14 10.65 17.50
C VAL A 135 -14.80 11.65 16.57
N ALA A 136 -14.70 11.46 15.27
CA ALA A 136 -15.14 12.39 14.25
C ALA A 136 -16.64 12.70 14.31
N ARG A 137 -17.48 11.77 14.78
CA ARG A 137 -18.91 11.99 14.98
C ARG A 137 -19.23 13.13 15.96
N HIS A 138 -18.31 13.42 16.88
CA HIS A 138 -18.43 14.53 17.83
C HIS A 138 -17.79 15.79 17.29
N ASP A 139 -16.66 15.69 16.62
CA ASP A 139 -15.92 16.84 16.09
C ASP A 139 -16.63 17.53 14.92
N LEU A 140 -17.37 16.75 14.11
CA LEU A 140 -18.10 17.23 12.94
C LEU A 140 -19.59 17.51 13.21
N ALA A 141 -20.06 17.30 14.43
CA ALA A 141 -21.44 17.54 14.80
C ALA A 141 -21.71 19.03 15.05
N ALA A 142 -22.88 19.54 14.59
CA ALA A 142 -23.34 20.89 14.91
C ALA A 142 -23.94 20.98 16.33
N GLU A 143 -24.81 20.04 16.69
CA GLU A 143 -25.50 20.01 18.00
C GLU A 143 -25.39 18.62 18.63
N GLU A 144 -25.96 17.58 17.98
CA GLU A 144 -25.90 16.21 18.47
C GLU A 144 -24.90 15.38 17.68
N PRO A 145 -24.24 14.38 18.32
CA PRO A 145 -23.28 13.52 17.64
C PRO A 145 -23.88 12.84 16.41
N LEU A 146 -23.12 12.78 15.33
CA LEU A 146 -23.50 12.08 14.10
C LEU A 146 -23.70 10.57 14.37
N GLU A 147 -24.35 9.88 13.44
CA GLU A 147 -24.38 8.42 13.43
C GLU A 147 -22.96 7.85 13.49
N ARG A 148 -22.76 6.74 14.24
CA ARG A 148 -21.49 6.06 14.39
C ARG A 148 -21.21 5.18 13.16
N SER A 149 -20.87 5.85 12.04
CA SER A 149 -20.49 5.18 10.80
C SER A 149 -19.50 6.00 9.99
N HIS A 150 -18.63 5.34 9.21
CA HIS A 150 -17.69 6.01 8.30
C HIS A 150 -18.44 6.86 7.27
N GLU A 151 -19.60 6.38 6.78
CA GLU A 151 -20.40 7.12 5.83
C GLU A 151 -20.92 8.44 6.41
N ALA A 152 -21.41 8.44 7.65
CA ALA A 152 -21.97 9.65 8.28
C ALA A 152 -20.89 10.72 8.51
N VAL A 153 -19.72 10.32 9.04
CA VAL A 153 -18.62 11.28 9.29
C VAL A 153 -18.00 11.80 7.99
N MET A 154 -17.86 10.93 6.98
CA MET A 154 -17.39 11.38 5.65
C MET A 154 -18.38 12.32 4.98
N ARG A 155 -19.68 12.04 5.06
CA ARG A 155 -20.73 12.94 4.53
C ARG A 155 -20.66 14.31 5.16
N ALA A 156 -20.43 14.40 6.48
CA ALA A 156 -20.27 15.66 7.18
C ALA A 156 -19.00 16.42 6.74
N ALA A 157 -17.86 15.74 6.63
CA ALA A 157 -16.62 16.34 6.13
C ALA A 157 -16.77 16.86 4.69
N LEU A 158 -17.43 16.09 3.82
CA LEU A 158 -17.73 16.51 2.45
C LEU A 158 -18.73 17.69 2.42
N GLY A 159 -19.62 17.80 3.42
CA GLY A 159 -20.49 18.96 3.62
C GLY A 159 -19.68 20.25 3.81
N LEU A 160 -18.65 20.22 4.66
CA LEU A 160 -17.74 21.37 4.86
C LEU A 160 -17.01 21.76 3.57
N ILE A 161 -16.59 20.77 2.77
CA ILE A 161 -15.95 21.02 1.47
C ILE A 161 -16.94 21.69 0.52
N ARG A 162 -18.18 21.20 0.48
CA ARG A 162 -19.25 21.79 -0.35
C ARG A 162 -19.48 23.26 0.02
N GLU A 163 -19.64 23.56 1.31
CA GLU A 163 -19.81 24.93 1.78
C GLU A 163 -18.64 25.84 1.39
N SER A 164 -17.41 25.32 1.47
CA SER A 164 -16.22 26.04 1.03
C SER A 164 -16.23 26.35 -0.47
N ILE A 165 -16.63 25.37 -1.30
CA ILE A 165 -16.73 25.56 -2.75
C ILE A 165 -17.84 26.55 -3.12
N GLU A 166 -18.99 26.52 -2.41
CA GLU A 166 -20.09 27.44 -2.61
C GLU A 166 -19.72 28.90 -2.23
N ALA A 167 -18.88 29.05 -1.22
CA ALA A 167 -18.38 30.36 -0.78
C ALA A 167 -17.24 30.91 -1.66
N GLU A 168 -16.68 30.08 -2.59
CA GLU A 168 -15.60 30.49 -3.48
C GLU A 168 -16.10 31.53 -4.49
N GLU A 169 -15.57 32.75 -4.43
CA GLU A 169 -15.87 33.77 -5.42
C GLU A 169 -15.26 33.37 -6.79
N PRO A 170 -16.02 33.47 -7.87
CA PRO A 170 -15.48 33.20 -9.21
C PRO A 170 -14.27 34.10 -9.47
N ALA A 171 -13.12 33.50 -9.76
CA ALA A 171 -11.95 34.27 -10.14
C ALA A 171 -12.25 35.13 -11.36
N ALA A 172 -12.07 36.44 -11.28
CA ALA A 172 -12.35 37.39 -12.35
C ALA A 172 -11.42 37.10 -13.55
N GLY A 173 -11.88 36.26 -14.50
CA GLY A 173 -11.24 36.05 -15.80
C GLY A 173 -10.10 35.02 -15.83
N GLY A 174 -9.87 34.22 -14.79
CA GLY A 174 -8.89 33.14 -14.77
C GLY A 174 -9.50 31.75 -15.02
N PRO A 175 -8.68 30.73 -15.30
CA PRO A 175 -9.14 29.35 -15.37
C PRO A 175 -9.65 28.85 -14.03
N THR A 176 -10.71 28.05 -14.01
CA THR A 176 -11.26 27.45 -12.81
C THR A 176 -10.20 26.55 -12.14
N PRO A 177 -9.96 26.68 -10.81
CA PRO A 177 -8.97 25.85 -10.14
C PRO A 177 -9.36 24.37 -10.19
N ALA A 178 -8.37 23.49 -10.26
CA ALA A 178 -8.58 22.05 -10.04
C ALA A 178 -9.04 21.82 -8.58
N ARG A 179 -9.96 20.89 -8.37
CA ARG A 179 -10.43 20.51 -7.03
C ARG A 179 -10.07 19.06 -6.75
N ILE A 180 -9.25 18.86 -5.74
CA ILE A 180 -8.71 17.55 -5.37
C ILE A 180 -9.09 17.27 -3.92
N ILE A 181 -9.72 16.13 -3.67
CA ILE A 181 -9.92 15.60 -2.32
C ILE A 181 -8.79 14.62 -2.04
N MET A 182 -8.27 14.65 -0.83
CA MET A 182 -7.27 13.73 -0.32
C MET A 182 -7.83 13.11 0.95
N THR A 183 -7.87 11.77 1.05
CA THR A 183 -8.43 11.08 2.23
C THR A 183 -7.81 9.70 2.44
N HIS A 184 -7.96 9.17 3.67
CA HIS A 184 -7.44 7.87 4.05
C HIS A 184 -8.59 7.02 4.58
N GLU A 185 -9.29 6.31 3.67
CA GLU A 185 -10.52 5.58 3.97
C GLU A 185 -10.73 4.39 3.03
N PHE A 186 -11.54 3.44 3.47
CA PHE A 186 -11.94 2.30 2.64
C PHE A 186 -13.17 2.66 1.79
N VAL A 187 -12.98 2.75 0.48
CA VAL A 187 -14.03 3.09 -0.48
C VAL A 187 -14.57 1.83 -1.15
N SER A 188 -15.89 1.74 -1.31
CA SER A 188 -16.57 0.59 -1.94
C SER A 188 -16.00 0.25 -3.31
N GLY A 189 -15.70 -1.03 -3.51
CA GLY A 189 -15.09 -1.55 -4.74
C GLY A 189 -13.57 -1.70 -4.68
N ALA A 190 -12.92 -1.28 -3.58
CA ALA A 190 -11.51 -1.55 -3.32
C ALA A 190 -11.30 -3.02 -2.90
N GLN A 191 -10.11 -3.54 -3.20
CA GLN A 191 -9.64 -4.87 -2.80
C GLN A 191 -8.54 -4.72 -1.76
N GLU A 192 -8.74 -5.31 -0.60
CA GLU A 192 -7.77 -5.34 0.50
C GLU A 192 -6.72 -6.45 0.30
N SER A 193 -5.57 -6.30 0.93
CA SER A 193 -4.56 -7.35 1.13
C SER A 193 -4.57 -7.83 2.59
N ASP A 194 -3.61 -8.69 2.97
CA ASP A 194 -3.50 -9.18 4.37
C ASP A 194 -2.81 -8.17 5.30
N SER A 195 -2.43 -7.02 4.82
CA SER A 195 -1.59 -6.06 5.55
C SER A 195 -2.32 -4.81 6.02
N GLU A 196 -3.52 -4.53 5.49
CA GLU A 196 -4.37 -3.44 5.95
C GLU A 196 -4.98 -3.78 7.33
N ARG A 197 -5.25 -2.75 8.09
CA ARG A 197 -5.95 -2.88 9.37
C ARG A 197 -7.46 -2.77 9.12
N ASP A 198 -8.22 -3.73 9.62
CA ASP A 198 -9.69 -3.65 9.60
C ASP A 198 -10.17 -2.40 10.37
N ILE A 199 -10.88 -1.52 9.66
CA ILE A 199 -11.46 -0.28 10.19
C ILE A 199 -12.99 -0.37 10.30
N SER A 200 -13.60 -1.53 10.07
CA SER A 200 -15.06 -1.67 10.05
C SER A 200 -15.71 -1.36 11.40
N VAL A 201 -16.81 -0.63 11.36
CA VAL A 201 -17.66 -0.34 12.50
C VAL A 201 -18.99 -1.05 12.31
N GLY A 202 -19.32 -1.98 13.22
CA GLY A 202 -20.53 -2.81 13.07
C GLY A 202 -20.55 -3.71 11.84
N GLY A 203 -19.35 -4.03 11.26
CA GLY A 203 -19.22 -4.84 10.06
C GLY A 203 -19.35 -4.04 8.74
N ILE A 204 -19.43 -2.72 8.78
CA ILE A 204 -19.49 -1.82 7.62
C ILE A 204 -18.33 -0.82 7.73
N GLY A 205 -17.37 -0.93 6.83
CA GLY A 205 -16.22 0.00 6.76
C GLY A 205 -16.18 0.80 5.45
N ALA A 206 -16.90 0.33 4.42
CA ALA A 206 -16.79 0.90 3.08
C ALA A 206 -17.65 2.15 2.88
N ILE A 207 -17.04 3.21 2.37
CA ILE A 207 -17.68 4.45 1.98
C ILE A 207 -18.16 4.35 0.53
N PRO A 208 -19.43 4.70 0.22
CA PRO A 208 -19.91 4.70 -1.16
C PRO A 208 -19.18 5.72 -2.04
N THR A 209 -18.75 5.31 -3.25
CA THR A 209 -18.11 6.20 -4.23
C THR A 209 -18.98 7.41 -4.62
N SER A 210 -20.30 7.27 -4.53
CA SER A 210 -21.27 8.32 -4.85
C SER A 210 -21.16 9.55 -3.95
N LEU A 211 -20.59 9.42 -2.74
CA LEU A 211 -20.40 10.56 -1.83
C LEU A 211 -19.43 11.61 -2.40
N PHE A 212 -18.46 11.18 -3.21
CA PHE A 212 -17.46 12.08 -3.80
C PHE A 212 -17.96 12.85 -5.04
N ARG A 213 -19.24 12.65 -5.45
CA ARG A 213 -19.88 13.40 -6.53
C ARG A 213 -20.46 14.72 -6.01
N LEU A 214 -19.65 15.53 -5.40
CA LEU A 214 -20.08 16.84 -4.91
C LEU A 214 -20.54 17.72 -6.07
N GLY A 215 -21.79 18.19 -6.03
CA GLY A 215 -22.26 19.26 -6.89
C GLY A 215 -22.78 18.92 -8.28
N GLU A 216 -22.92 17.63 -8.66
CA GLU A 216 -23.56 17.31 -9.96
C GLU A 216 -25.04 17.74 -10.03
N GLN A 217 -25.72 17.87 -8.90
CA GLN A 217 -27.14 18.23 -8.82
C GLN A 217 -27.41 19.69 -8.47
N GLU A 218 -26.41 20.45 -8.01
CA GLU A 218 -26.60 21.78 -7.37
C GLU A 218 -25.77 22.90 -8.02
N GLY A 219 -25.18 22.69 -9.20
CA GLY A 219 -24.39 23.74 -9.88
C GLY A 219 -22.99 23.98 -9.30
N ILE A 220 -22.60 23.24 -8.26
CA ILE A 220 -21.25 23.23 -7.70
C ILE A 220 -20.37 22.47 -8.69
N GLY A 221 -19.24 23.02 -9.11
CA GLY A 221 -18.36 22.34 -10.05
C GLY A 221 -17.82 20.99 -9.49
N PRO A 222 -17.54 20.00 -10.36
CA PRO A 222 -17.13 18.66 -9.94
C PRO A 222 -15.78 18.66 -9.21
N ILE A 223 -15.53 17.59 -8.46
CA ILE A 223 -14.21 17.21 -8.01
C ILE A 223 -13.48 16.55 -9.20
N ASP A 224 -12.22 16.91 -9.42
CA ASP A 224 -11.43 16.42 -10.54
C ASP A 224 -10.68 15.14 -10.20
N TYR A 225 -10.22 15.02 -8.95
CA TYR A 225 -9.48 13.85 -8.49
C TYR A 225 -9.72 13.58 -6.99
N VAL A 226 -9.69 12.28 -6.61
CA VAL A 226 -9.68 11.84 -5.21
C VAL A 226 -8.44 11.00 -4.97
N ALA A 227 -7.51 11.52 -4.15
CA ALA A 227 -6.31 10.84 -3.72
C ALA A 227 -6.63 9.99 -2.49
N LEU A 228 -6.59 8.66 -2.65
CA LEU A 228 -6.96 7.69 -1.62
C LEU A 228 -5.73 7.03 -1.00
N GLY A 229 -5.70 6.90 0.34
CA GLY A 229 -4.82 6.02 1.12
C GLY A 229 -5.62 4.96 1.87
N HIS A 230 -4.95 4.10 2.61
CA HIS A 230 -5.42 2.95 3.37
C HIS A 230 -5.20 1.60 2.68
N ILE A 231 -5.42 1.49 1.40
CA ILE A 231 -5.23 0.24 0.66
C ILE A 231 -3.82 0.19 0.08
N HIS A 232 -3.07 -0.87 0.44
CA HIS A 232 -1.66 -1.02 0.07
C HIS A 232 -1.45 -1.47 -1.37
N SER A 233 -2.48 -2.05 -2.01
CA SER A 233 -2.44 -2.40 -3.43
C SER A 233 -2.90 -1.24 -4.29
N PRO A 234 -2.05 -0.72 -5.20
CA PRO A 234 -2.44 0.37 -6.09
C PRO A 234 -3.63 -0.02 -6.95
N GLN A 235 -4.67 0.79 -6.97
CA GLN A 235 -5.87 0.50 -7.76
C GLN A 235 -6.70 1.75 -8.08
N ARG A 236 -7.39 1.71 -9.20
CA ARG A 236 -8.39 2.69 -9.58
C ARG A 236 -9.77 2.27 -9.06
N ILE A 237 -10.51 3.22 -8.51
CA ILE A 237 -11.86 2.99 -8.01
C ILE A 237 -12.88 3.70 -8.89
N GLY A 238 -13.94 2.99 -9.24
CA GLY A 238 -15.08 3.52 -9.99
C GLY A 238 -14.73 3.95 -11.42
N ALA A 239 -15.41 3.38 -12.40
CA ALA A 239 -15.27 3.72 -13.83
C ALA A 239 -16.60 4.30 -14.37
N HIS A 240 -17.33 5.10 -13.58
CA HIS A 240 -18.62 5.61 -14.01
C HIS A 240 -18.48 7.00 -14.62
N THR A 241 -19.16 7.23 -15.72
CA THR A 241 -19.25 8.54 -16.39
C THR A 241 -19.74 9.58 -15.39
N GLY A 242 -18.98 10.68 -15.25
CA GLY A 242 -19.30 11.79 -14.37
C GLY A 242 -18.78 11.70 -12.92
N ALA A 243 -18.24 10.56 -12.47
CA ALA A 243 -17.57 10.47 -11.19
C ALA A 243 -16.15 11.07 -11.27
N PRO A 244 -15.59 11.60 -10.16
CA PRO A 244 -14.18 12.00 -10.11
C PRO A 244 -13.27 10.78 -10.37
N LEU A 245 -12.09 11.03 -10.92
CA LEU A 245 -11.05 10.01 -10.99
C LEU A 245 -10.54 9.72 -9.57
N MET A 246 -10.70 8.49 -9.10
CA MET A 246 -10.30 8.07 -7.75
C MET A 246 -9.25 6.96 -7.84
N ARG A 247 -8.14 7.11 -7.09
CA ARG A 247 -7.09 6.08 -7.03
C ARG A 247 -6.52 5.95 -5.64
N TYR A 248 -6.23 4.70 -5.26
CA TYR A 248 -5.27 4.37 -4.23
C TYR A 248 -3.88 4.36 -4.87
N SER A 249 -2.94 5.11 -4.29
CA SER A 249 -1.53 5.04 -4.72
C SER A 249 -0.90 3.71 -4.32
N GLY A 250 -1.41 3.10 -3.26
CA GLY A 250 -0.83 1.96 -2.59
C GLY A 250 0.36 2.36 -1.70
N SER A 251 0.81 1.41 -0.88
CA SER A 251 2.03 1.59 -0.09
C SER A 251 3.27 1.52 -0.99
N PRO A 252 4.33 2.30 -0.71
CA PRO A 252 5.54 2.29 -1.53
C PRO A 252 6.42 1.04 -1.31
N ILE A 253 6.17 0.30 -0.25
CA ILE A 253 6.92 -0.89 0.16
C ILE A 253 5.92 -2.01 0.43
N ALA A 254 6.26 -3.25 0.08
CA ALA A 254 5.44 -4.41 0.41
C ALA A 254 5.57 -4.76 1.90
N PHE A 255 4.45 -4.86 2.60
CA PHE A 255 4.35 -5.19 4.03
C PHE A 255 3.78 -6.60 4.27
N SER A 256 3.31 -7.28 3.23
CA SER A 256 2.85 -8.66 3.24
C SER A 256 3.30 -9.41 1.99
N PHE A 257 3.44 -10.73 2.10
CA PHE A 257 3.69 -11.60 0.94
C PHE A 257 2.49 -11.70 -0.03
N SER A 258 1.33 -11.21 0.37
CA SER A 258 0.15 -11.10 -0.51
C SER A 258 0.21 -9.88 -1.43
N GLU A 259 1.04 -8.88 -1.13
CA GLU A 259 1.18 -7.65 -1.90
C GLU A 259 2.10 -7.84 -3.12
N THR A 260 1.62 -8.57 -4.12
CA THR A 260 2.40 -8.92 -5.33
C THR A 260 2.35 -7.86 -6.43
N ALA A 261 1.44 -6.88 -6.33
CA ALA A 261 1.34 -5.78 -7.28
C ALA A 261 2.59 -4.87 -7.22
N PRO A 262 3.07 -4.35 -8.36
CA PRO A 262 4.17 -3.38 -8.37
C PRO A 262 3.85 -2.17 -7.51
N LYS A 263 4.79 -1.75 -6.65
CA LYS A 263 4.66 -0.57 -5.81
C LYS A 263 4.95 0.69 -6.61
N GLN A 264 4.20 1.78 -6.33
CA GLN A 264 4.24 2.98 -7.17
C GLN A 264 3.68 4.20 -6.45
N SER A 265 3.89 5.37 -7.03
CA SER A 265 3.17 6.61 -6.77
C SER A 265 2.36 7.01 -7.98
N VAL A 266 1.41 7.92 -7.83
CA VAL A 266 0.58 8.44 -8.91
C VAL A 266 1.00 9.89 -9.22
N LEU A 267 1.50 10.14 -10.41
CA LEU A 267 1.72 11.48 -10.91
C LEU A 267 0.45 11.97 -11.60
N LEU A 268 -0.09 13.08 -11.14
CA LEU A 268 -1.19 13.82 -11.77
C LEU A 268 -0.60 14.92 -12.63
N GLU A 269 -1.00 14.96 -13.90
CA GLU A 269 -0.71 16.04 -14.83
C GLU A 269 -2.02 16.77 -15.11
N LEU A 270 -2.13 18.01 -14.64
CA LEU A 270 -3.28 18.88 -14.83
C LEU A 270 -2.98 19.89 -15.92
N SER A 271 -3.85 19.94 -16.93
CA SER A 271 -3.71 20.88 -18.06
C SER A 271 -5.00 21.65 -18.30
N TRP A 272 -4.89 22.97 -18.41
CA TRP A 272 -5.97 23.89 -18.78
C TRP A 272 -5.76 24.32 -20.24
N GLY A 273 -6.68 23.97 -21.13
CA GLY A 273 -6.61 24.31 -22.53
C GLY A 273 -7.91 23.99 -23.26
N GLU A 274 -8.07 24.48 -24.50
CA GLU A 274 -9.19 24.05 -25.30
C GLU A 274 -9.09 22.55 -25.61
N ALA A 275 -10.23 21.85 -25.56
CA ALA A 275 -10.35 20.40 -25.74
C ALA A 275 -9.88 19.89 -27.17
N ASN A 276 -9.26 20.75 -27.94
CA ASN A 276 -8.82 20.50 -29.33
C ASN A 276 -7.30 20.69 -29.44
N GLY A 277 -6.53 19.64 -29.19
CA GLY A 277 -5.11 19.66 -29.53
C GLY A 277 -4.18 18.92 -28.60
N VAL A 278 -4.41 17.63 -28.40
CA VAL A 278 -3.38 16.77 -27.80
C VAL A 278 -2.36 16.44 -28.90
N GLY A 279 -1.22 17.13 -28.88
CA GLY A 279 -0.04 16.68 -29.61
C GLY A 279 0.42 15.32 -29.10
N PRO A 280 1.05 14.47 -29.93
CA PRO A 280 1.53 13.16 -29.51
C PRO A 280 2.54 13.34 -28.39
N VAL A 281 2.22 12.80 -27.21
CA VAL A 281 3.16 12.71 -26.08
C VAL A 281 4.19 11.64 -26.41
N GLU A 282 5.44 12.02 -26.57
CA GLU A 282 6.53 11.05 -26.69
C GLU A 282 6.57 10.16 -25.45
N PRO A 283 6.75 8.83 -25.62
CA PRO A 283 6.91 7.93 -24.49
C PRO A 283 8.20 8.32 -23.76
N VAL A 284 8.06 8.72 -22.50
CA VAL A 284 9.22 8.96 -21.65
C VAL A 284 9.94 7.61 -21.47
N THR A 285 11.17 7.56 -21.95
CA THR A 285 12.10 6.46 -21.78
C THR A 285 12.13 6.06 -20.28
N GLU A 286 12.00 4.77 -20.01
CA GLU A 286 12.15 4.17 -18.67
C GLU A 286 13.31 4.83 -17.95
N VAL A 287 13.04 5.34 -16.73
CA VAL A 287 14.11 5.67 -15.80
C VAL A 287 14.79 4.34 -15.50
N ALA A 288 16.00 4.18 -15.99
CA ALA A 288 16.77 2.95 -15.83
C ALA A 288 16.78 2.55 -14.35
N ASN A 289 16.43 1.28 -14.09
CA ASN A 289 16.62 0.65 -12.79
C ASN A 289 18.06 0.90 -12.34
N VAL A 290 18.27 1.81 -11.41
CA VAL A 290 19.57 2.00 -10.77
C VAL A 290 19.81 0.76 -9.93
N ASP A 291 20.86 0.00 -10.27
CA ASP A 291 21.30 -1.14 -9.49
C ASP A 291 21.56 -0.69 -8.04
N PRO A 292 20.78 -1.16 -7.03
CA PRO A 292 20.91 -0.67 -5.66
C PRO A 292 22.22 -1.07 -4.98
N LEU A 293 23.10 -1.84 -5.66
CA LEU A 293 24.40 -2.28 -5.18
C LEU A 293 25.58 -1.57 -5.85
N ALA A 294 25.34 -0.58 -6.71
CA ALA A 294 26.42 0.23 -7.27
C ALA A 294 26.99 1.14 -6.17
N GLU A 295 28.20 0.84 -5.73
CA GLU A 295 29.02 1.71 -4.88
C GLU A 295 29.13 3.10 -5.51
N ALA A 296 29.15 4.14 -4.66
CA ALA A 296 29.30 5.53 -5.08
C ALA A 296 30.53 5.69 -5.98
N PRO A 297 30.46 6.46 -7.09
CA PRO A 297 31.56 6.61 -8.02
C PRO A 297 32.74 7.35 -7.35
N GLU A 298 33.93 6.75 -7.37
CA GLU A 298 35.16 7.44 -7.10
C GLU A 298 35.41 8.54 -8.14
N PRO A 299 36.10 9.64 -7.78
CA PRO A 299 36.32 10.74 -8.69
C PRO A 299 37.25 10.36 -9.87
N ALA A 300 36.84 10.79 -11.05
CA ALA A 300 37.37 10.49 -12.35
C ALA A 300 38.90 10.54 -12.45
N ARG A 301 39.51 9.46 -12.95
CA ARG A 301 40.84 9.41 -13.57
C ARG A 301 40.69 9.28 -15.08
N ALA A 302 41.43 10.09 -15.80
CA ALA A 302 41.38 10.26 -17.26
C ALA A 302 41.76 9.01 -18.07
N PRO A 303 41.44 8.96 -19.40
CA PRO A 303 41.25 7.73 -20.15
C PRO A 303 42.51 7.15 -20.78
N ALA A 304 42.53 5.84 -20.98
CA ALA A 304 43.46 5.15 -21.88
C ALA A 304 42.72 4.19 -22.81
N ALA A 305 43.19 4.11 -24.03
CA ALA A 305 42.62 3.71 -25.29
C ALA A 305 42.18 2.23 -25.48
N VAL A 306 41.15 2.10 -26.24
CA VAL A 306 40.79 1.29 -27.44
C VAL A 306 41.44 -0.09 -27.67
N GLY A 307 40.55 -1.08 -27.95
CA GLY A 307 40.81 -2.25 -28.80
C GLY A 307 39.62 -3.23 -28.83
N PRO A 308 39.25 -3.75 -30.00
CA PRO A 308 37.95 -4.30 -30.28
C PRO A 308 37.89 -5.86 -30.40
N THR A 309 36.66 -6.32 -30.72
CA THR A 309 36.21 -7.62 -31.27
C THR A 309 35.67 -8.64 -30.24
N GLY A 310 34.44 -9.05 -30.38
CA GLY A 310 33.88 -9.96 -31.35
C GLY A 310 33.02 -10.99 -30.66
N GLY A 311 31.87 -11.32 -31.17
CA GLY A 311 31.29 -12.67 -31.07
C GLY A 311 29.91 -12.79 -30.39
N ALA A 312 28.95 -12.99 -31.22
CA ALA A 312 27.56 -13.32 -30.99
C ALA A 312 27.34 -14.61 -30.18
N GLY A 313 26.26 -14.62 -29.39
CA GLY A 313 25.69 -15.82 -28.80
C GLY A 313 24.35 -15.48 -28.16
N ALA A 314 23.27 -15.56 -28.95
CA ALA A 314 21.91 -15.40 -28.44
C ALA A 314 21.58 -16.64 -27.58
N VAL A 315 21.27 -16.43 -26.33
CA VAL A 315 20.55 -17.38 -25.48
C VAL A 315 19.23 -16.74 -25.11
N GLU A 316 18.16 -17.29 -25.62
CA GLU A 316 16.79 -16.98 -25.21
C GLU A 316 16.60 -17.41 -23.76
N THR A 317 16.45 -16.45 -22.86
CA THR A 317 15.94 -16.70 -21.51
C THR A 317 14.47 -16.36 -21.48
N SER A 318 13.66 -17.37 -21.23
CA SER A 318 12.23 -17.29 -20.99
C SER A 318 11.89 -16.21 -19.93
N GLY A 319 11.05 -15.28 -20.33
CA GLY A 319 10.71 -14.09 -19.57
C GLY A 319 9.96 -14.38 -18.27
N SER A 320 10.43 -13.75 -17.23
CA SER A 320 9.59 -13.34 -16.10
C SER A 320 8.66 -12.25 -16.62
N GLY A 321 7.35 -12.51 -16.58
CA GLY A 321 6.36 -11.56 -17.06
C GLY A 321 6.41 -10.25 -16.26
N THR A 322 7.02 -9.23 -16.83
CA THR A 322 6.75 -7.85 -16.47
C THR A 322 5.35 -7.55 -16.97
N ALA A 323 4.41 -7.34 -16.04
CA ALA A 323 3.10 -6.82 -16.39
C ALA A 323 3.30 -5.55 -17.20
N ALA A 324 2.62 -5.45 -18.35
CA ALA A 324 2.63 -4.24 -19.16
C ALA A 324 2.18 -3.06 -18.27
N PRO A 325 2.77 -1.86 -18.43
CA PRO A 325 2.35 -0.69 -17.70
C PRO A 325 0.86 -0.45 -17.96
N GLU A 326 0.09 -0.24 -16.89
CA GLU A 326 -1.32 0.13 -17.05
C GLU A 326 -1.40 1.39 -17.92
N PRO A 327 -2.38 1.47 -18.85
CA PRO A 327 -2.58 2.66 -19.63
C PRO A 327 -2.84 3.87 -18.72
N ALA A 328 -2.33 5.03 -19.10
CA ALA A 328 -2.60 6.27 -18.38
C ALA A 328 -4.11 6.53 -18.35
N ASP A 329 -4.67 6.73 -17.15
CA ASP A 329 -6.06 7.17 -17.03
C ASP A 329 -6.16 8.64 -17.40
N GLU A 330 -7.16 8.99 -18.18
CA GLU A 330 -7.45 10.37 -18.56
C GLU A 330 -8.90 10.71 -18.26
N GLN A 331 -9.11 11.84 -17.60
CA GLN A 331 -10.42 12.44 -17.44
C GLN A 331 -10.42 13.78 -18.17
N PRO A 332 -11.14 13.90 -19.30
CA PRO A 332 -11.19 15.14 -20.07
C PRO A 332 -11.82 16.27 -19.26
N GLY A 333 -11.22 17.46 -19.35
CA GLY A 333 -11.74 18.67 -18.70
C GLY A 333 -13.10 19.07 -19.29
N ARG A 334 -13.96 19.64 -18.44
CA ARG A 334 -15.15 20.40 -18.87
C ARG A 334 -14.73 21.83 -19.16
N ALA A 335 -15.56 22.61 -19.86
CA ALA A 335 -15.24 23.99 -20.24
C ALA A 335 -14.67 24.81 -19.05
N GLY A 336 -13.45 25.32 -19.20
CA GLY A 336 -12.73 26.08 -18.18
C GLY A 336 -12.09 25.28 -17.04
N ARG A 337 -12.24 23.95 -17.01
CA ARG A 337 -11.64 23.07 -16.00
C ARG A 337 -10.47 22.25 -16.58
N PRO A 338 -9.54 21.76 -15.71
CA PRO A 338 -8.41 21.00 -16.19
C PRO A 338 -8.80 19.61 -16.71
N THR A 339 -8.04 19.14 -17.70
CA THR A 339 -7.93 17.71 -17.97
C THR A 339 -6.99 17.10 -16.94
N VAL A 340 -7.39 15.98 -16.34
CA VAL A 340 -6.58 15.23 -15.39
C VAL A 340 -6.06 13.99 -16.08
N ARG A 341 -4.73 13.87 -16.19
CA ARG A 341 -4.03 12.66 -16.64
C ARG A 341 -3.22 12.08 -15.50
N THR A 342 -3.26 10.76 -15.33
CA THR A 342 -2.43 10.07 -14.34
C THR A 342 -1.34 9.24 -15.02
N ARG A 343 -0.14 9.25 -14.41
CA ARG A 343 0.97 8.38 -14.76
C ARG A 343 1.51 7.72 -13.52
N LEU A 344 1.84 6.44 -13.63
CA LEU A 344 2.35 5.66 -12.50
C LEU A 344 3.88 5.78 -12.46
N ILE A 345 4.43 6.11 -11.30
CA ILE A 345 5.85 6.21 -11.04
C ILE A 345 6.26 5.01 -10.19
N PRO A 346 7.01 4.04 -10.71
CA PRO A 346 7.42 2.86 -9.96
C PRO A 346 8.20 3.23 -8.71
N ALA A 347 7.87 2.59 -7.57
CA ALA A 347 8.66 2.71 -6.35
C ALA A 347 9.89 1.79 -6.41
N PRO A 348 11.02 2.17 -5.80
CA PRO A 348 12.21 1.35 -5.79
C PRO A 348 12.01 0.11 -4.91
N VAL A 349 12.52 -1.01 -5.36
CA VAL A 349 12.46 -2.28 -4.63
C VAL A 349 13.78 -2.52 -3.94
N TRP A 350 13.83 -2.33 -2.60
CA TRP A 350 15.03 -2.60 -1.82
C TRP A 350 15.36 -4.10 -1.81
N ARG A 351 14.38 -4.95 -1.52
CA ARG A 351 14.50 -6.42 -1.58
C ARG A 351 13.17 -7.01 -2.06
N PRO A 352 13.17 -7.73 -3.18
CA PRO A 352 11.94 -8.37 -3.67
C PRO A 352 11.40 -9.39 -2.67
N ILE A 353 10.09 -9.62 -2.71
CA ILE A 353 9.41 -10.67 -1.96
C ILE A 353 9.04 -11.83 -2.88
N ALA A 354 8.96 -13.04 -2.34
CA ALA A 354 8.44 -14.21 -3.07
C ALA A 354 7.80 -15.22 -2.11
N THR A 355 6.79 -15.93 -2.58
CA THR A 355 6.26 -17.13 -1.90
C THR A 355 6.70 -18.36 -2.70
N ILE A 356 7.41 -19.28 -2.04
CA ILE A 356 7.92 -20.52 -2.62
C ILE A 356 7.12 -21.67 -2.04
N ARG A 357 6.55 -22.51 -2.88
CA ARG A 357 5.73 -23.65 -2.47
C ARG A 357 6.16 -24.92 -3.21
N GLY A 358 6.37 -26.01 -2.49
CA GLY A 358 6.75 -27.30 -3.06
C GLY A 358 7.21 -28.27 -1.99
N SER A 359 7.64 -29.47 -2.39
CA SER A 359 8.37 -30.37 -1.51
C SER A 359 9.70 -29.76 -1.09
N LEU A 360 10.27 -30.21 0.03
CA LEU A 360 11.58 -29.72 0.48
C LEU A 360 12.67 -29.92 -0.59
N ALA A 361 12.62 -31.02 -1.31
CA ALA A 361 13.57 -31.30 -2.39
C ALA A 361 13.45 -30.33 -3.58
N GLU A 362 12.22 -29.97 -3.97
CA GLU A 362 11.97 -29.00 -5.03
C GLU A 362 12.41 -27.60 -4.60
N ILE A 363 12.06 -27.18 -3.37
CA ILE A 363 12.42 -25.87 -2.81
C ILE A 363 13.94 -25.68 -2.76
N LEU A 364 14.68 -26.71 -2.35
CA LEU A 364 16.16 -26.68 -2.30
C LEU A 364 16.81 -26.85 -3.66
N GLY A 365 16.03 -27.19 -4.69
CA GLY A 365 16.48 -27.42 -6.04
C GLY A 365 16.91 -26.15 -6.80
N PRO A 366 17.42 -26.32 -8.03
CA PRO A 366 17.96 -25.21 -8.83
C PRO A 366 16.91 -24.17 -9.28
N ALA A 367 15.63 -24.54 -9.33
CA ALA A 367 14.56 -23.65 -9.78
C ALA A 367 14.43 -22.36 -8.93
N HIS A 368 14.82 -22.42 -7.67
CA HIS A 368 14.68 -21.30 -6.72
C HIS A 368 16.00 -20.60 -6.37
N ILE A 369 17.06 -20.81 -7.18
CA ILE A 369 18.36 -20.13 -6.95
C ILE A 369 18.21 -18.60 -7.01
N ALA A 370 17.40 -18.09 -7.93
CA ALA A 370 17.14 -16.66 -8.08
C ALA A 370 16.34 -16.04 -6.91
N ASP A 371 15.73 -16.87 -6.07
CA ASP A 371 14.93 -16.41 -4.93
C ASP A 371 15.74 -16.28 -3.64
N ARG A 372 17.02 -16.70 -3.63
CA ARG A 372 17.86 -16.74 -2.43
C ARG A 372 18.13 -15.38 -1.81
N GLU A 373 18.20 -14.34 -2.65
CA GLU A 373 18.42 -12.96 -2.21
C GLU A 373 17.11 -12.20 -1.88
N LYS A 374 15.96 -12.82 -2.12
CA LYS A 374 14.66 -12.24 -1.84
C LYS A 374 14.25 -12.49 -0.38
N PHE A 375 13.33 -11.66 0.14
CA PHE A 375 12.54 -12.07 1.29
C PHE A 375 11.57 -13.17 0.82
N VAL A 376 11.63 -14.33 1.47
CA VAL A 376 10.80 -15.46 1.05
C VAL A 376 9.91 -15.98 2.18
N LYS A 377 8.66 -16.28 1.81
CA LYS A 377 7.77 -17.17 2.53
C LYS A 377 7.88 -18.54 1.91
N VAL A 378 8.13 -19.57 2.71
CA VAL A 378 8.33 -20.95 2.22
C VAL A 378 7.21 -21.84 2.76
N GLU A 379 6.45 -22.47 1.86
CA GLU A 379 5.40 -23.43 2.18
C GLU A 379 5.81 -24.83 1.72
N VAL A 380 6.23 -25.65 2.67
CA VAL A 380 6.68 -27.03 2.41
C VAL A 380 5.46 -27.95 2.34
N THR A 381 5.31 -28.69 1.23
CA THR A 381 4.13 -29.50 0.93
C THR A 381 4.36 -31.01 1.08
N ASP A 382 5.50 -31.45 1.63
CA ASP A 382 5.72 -32.88 1.93
C ASP A 382 4.59 -33.42 2.81
N ALA A 383 4.17 -34.66 2.56
CA ALA A 383 3.05 -35.28 3.30
C ALA A 383 3.33 -35.39 4.81
N SER A 384 4.58 -35.66 5.18
CA SER A 384 5.06 -35.59 6.57
C SER A 384 6.10 -34.49 6.71
N ARG A 385 6.16 -33.84 7.88
CA ARG A 385 7.13 -32.77 8.13
C ARG A 385 8.56 -33.30 8.01
N PRO A 386 9.38 -32.79 7.05
CA PRO A 386 10.74 -33.25 6.87
C PRO A 386 11.61 -32.91 8.09
N ARG A 387 12.53 -33.82 8.42
CA ARG A 387 13.55 -33.56 9.44
C ARG A 387 14.44 -32.41 8.98
N GLU A 388 14.84 -31.56 9.92
CA GLU A 388 15.70 -30.40 9.69
C GLU A 388 15.19 -29.40 8.63
N MET A 389 13.88 -29.41 8.34
CA MET A 389 13.25 -28.51 7.35
C MET A 389 13.68 -27.06 7.54
N ASN A 390 13.51 -26.50 8.75
CA ASN A 390 13.82 -25.10 9.01
C ASN A 390 15.33 -24.76 8.87
N PRO A 391 16.28 -25.55 9.45
CA PRO A 391 17.70 -25.31 9.22
C PRO A 391 18.12 -25.33 7.76
N LEU A 392 17.67 -26.33 7.00
CA LEU A 392 18.02 -26.47 5.57
C LEU A 392 17.47 -25.29 4.74
N ILE A 393 16.22 -24.89 4.97
CA ILE A 393 15.63 -23.75 4.28
C ILE A 393 16.37 -22.46 4.63
N ARG A 394 16.66 -22.19 5.91
CA ARG A 394 17.39 -20.98 6.31
C ARG A 394 18.83 -20.95 5.83
N GLN A 395 19.46 -22.10 5.62
CA GLN A 395 20.77 -22.20 5.00
C GLN A 395 20.72 -21.85 3.50
N ALA A 396 19.69 -22.35 2.78
CA ALA A 396 19.52 -22.10 1.36
C ALA A 396 18.98 -20.70 1.05
N PHE A 397 18.11 -20.16 1.93
CA PHE A 397 17.45 -18.86 1.83
C PHE A 397 17.72 -18.03 3.10
N PRO A 398 18.85 -17.32 3.17
CA PRO A 398 19.22 -16.53 4.36
C PRO A 398 18.16 -15.48 4.78
N HIS A 399 17.32 -15.07 3.82
CA HIS A 399 16.26 -14.10 4.01
C HIS A 399 14.86 -14.74 4.07
N ALA A 400 14.77 -16.03 4.43
CA ALA A 400 13.48 -16.67 4.70
C ALA A 400 12.86 -16.11 5.99
N LEU A 401 11.73 -15.41 5.84
CA LEU A 401 11.02 -14.77 6.94
C LEU A 401 9.95 -15.67 7.55
N ASP A 402 9.27 -16.44 6.73
CA ASP A 402 8.22 -17.37 7.16
C ASP A 402 8.45 -18.74 6.53
N VAL A 403 8.43 -19.79 7.37
CA VAL A 403 8.63 -21.20 6.93
C VAL A 403 7.53 -22.05 7.54
N GLN A 404 6.61 -22.49 6.69
CA GLN A 404 5.43 -23.25 7.09
C GLN A 404 5.45 -24.65 6.47
N HIS A 405 4.98 -25.65 7.23
CA HIS A 405 4.65 -26.97 6.69
C HIS A 405 3.15 -27.00 6.39
N ARG A 406 2.81 -27.11 5.11
CA ARG A 406 1.43 -27.18 4.61
C ARG A 406 1.27 -28.42 3.73
N PRO A 407 1.11 -29.60 4.33
CA PRO A 407 0.88 -30.82 3.56
C PRO A 407 -0.38 -30.67 2.71
N PRO A 408 -0.45 -31.38 1.55
CA PRO A 408 -1.67 -31.44 0.77
C PRO A 408 -2.82 -31.90 1.67
N ALA A 409 -3.97 -31.24 1.56
CA ALA A 409 -5.15 -31.69 2.31
C ALA A 409 -5.42 -33.14 1.94
N ALA A 410 -5.20 -34.06 2.88
CA ALA A 410 -5.65 -35.42 2.71
C ALA A 410 -7.17 -35.34 2.51
N SER A 411 -7.66 -35.87 1.40
CA SER A 411 -9.10 -35.99 1.11
C SER A 411 -9.71 -37.03 2.04
N HIS A 412 -9.70 -36.74 3.34
CA HIS A 412 -10.41 -37.56 4.29
C HIS A 412 -11.83 -36.98 4.42
N GLU A 413 -12.81 -37.73 3.96
CA GLU A 413 -14.18 -37.52 4.37
C GLU A 413 -14.21 -37.45 5.90
N LYS A 414 -14.69 -36.30 6.44
CA LYS A 414 -14.86 -36.14 7.89
C LYS A 414 -15.84 -37.20 8.37
N ARG A 415 -15.36 -38.34 8.82
CA ARG A 415 -16.16 -39.35 9.46
C ARG A 415 -16.44 -38.85 10.89
N ILE A 416 -17.69 -38.58 11.15
CA ILE A 416 -18.15 -38.27 12.50
C ILE A 416 -18.10 -39.56 13.30
N VAL A 417 -17.07 -39.67 14.17
CA VAL A 417 -16.90 -40.85 15.04
C VAL A 417 -17.74 -40.65 16.29
N ASP A 418 -18.65 -41.55 16.56
CA ASP A 418 -19.42 -41.55 17.82
C ASP A 418 -18.55 -42.11 18.96
N VAL A 419 -17.82 -41.21 19.60
CA VAL A 419 -16.83 -41.50 20.67
C VAL A 419 -17.40 -42.33 21.82
N LYS A 420 -18.73 -42.37 22.01
CA LYS A 420 -19.39 -43.12 23.06
C LYS A 420 -19.62 -44.62 22.74
N ARG A 421 -19.43 -45.00 21.48
CA ARG A 421 -19.73 -46.38 20.99
C ARG A 421 -18.49 -47.11 20.51
N GLU A 422 -17.35 -46.45 20.32
CA GLU A 422 -16.17 -47.08 19.77
C GLU A 422 -15.08 -47.34 20.84
N ASN A 423 -14.19 -48.30 20.56
CA ASN A 423 -13.04 -48.56 21.42
C ASN A 423 -12.11 -47.35 21.46
N PRO A 424 -11.71 -46.83 22.64
CA PRO A 424 -10.85 -45.66 22.74
C PRO A 424 -9.54 -45.74 21.93
N LEU A 425 -9.00 -46.93 21.75
CA LEU A 425 -7.78 -47.17 20.94
C LEU A 425 -8.06 -46.89 19.45
N ASP A 426 -9.23 -47.23 18.96
CA ASP A 426 -9.57 -47.04 17.55
C ASP A 426 -9.91 -45.58 17.25
N VAL A 427 -10.54 -44.89 18.21
CA VAL A 427 -10.73 -43.42 18.15
C VAL A 427 -9.38 -42.68 18.10
N LEU A 428 -8.41 -43.09 18.92
CA LEU A 428 -7.07 -42.48 18.92
C LEU A 428 -6.29 -42.77 17.62
N LYS A 429 -6.42 -43.94 17.02
CA LYS A 429 -5.84 -44.24 15.72
C LYS A 429 -6.43 -43.34 14.62
N GLU A 430 -7.76 -43.23 14.59
CA GLU A 430 -8.45 -42.37 13.63
C GLU A 430 -8.04 -40.90 13.82
N PHE A 431 -7.92 -40.45 15.06
CA PHE A 431 -7.41 -39.10 15.38
C PHE A 431 -5.99 -38.89 14.82
N LEU A 432 -5.07 -39.87 14.99
CA LEU A 432 -3.71 -39.75 14.44
C LEU A 432 -3.72 -39.69 12.92
N ILE A 433 -4.56 -40.47 12.24
CA ILE A 433 -4.72 -40.40 10.80
C ILE A 433 -5.25 -39.02 10.37
N GLN A 434 -6.26 -38.49 11.07
CA GLN A 434 -6.86 -37.18 10.74
C GLN A 434 -5.92 -36.02 11.06
N ALA A 435 -5.19 -36.08 12.18
CA ALA A 435 -4.28 -35.01 12.62
C ALA A 435 -2.88 -35.09 11.98
N GLY A 436 -2.37 -36.30 11.72
CA GLY A 436 -1.03 -36.55 11.21
C GLY A 436 -0.96 -36.94 9.73
N GLY A 437 -2.09 -37.25 9.10
CA GLY A 437 -2.17 -37.65 7.68
C GLY A 437 -1.59 -39.03 7.33
N ALA A 438 -1.23 -39.83 8.36
CA ALA A 438 -0.64 -41.19 8.16
C ALA A 438 -1.13 -42.12 9.27
N GLU A 439 -1.15 -43.43 8.94
CA GLU A 439 -1.41 -44.47 9.94
C GLU A 439 -0.32 -44.48 11.03
N ALA A 440 -0.75 -44.78 12.26
CA ALA A 440 0.16 -44.87 13.40
C ALA A 440 1.16 -46.00 13.23
N THR A 441 2.41 -45.73 13.50
CA THR A 441 3.48 -46.72 13.53
C THR A 441 3.28 -47.77 14.64
N LYS A 442 3.96 -48.88 14.58
CA LYS A 442 3.90 -49.92 15.63
C LYS A 442 4.31 -49.41 17.00
N GLU A 443 5.26 -48.47 17.03
CA GLU A 443 5.77 -47.87 18.27
C GLU A 443 4.74 -46.88 18.85
N GLU A 444 4.10 -46.06 18.02
CA GLU A 444 3.04 -45.14 18.42
C GLU A 444 1.79 -45.90 18.92
N LEU A 445 1.43 -47.00 18.28
CA LEU A 445 0.35 -47.88 18.72
C LEU A 445 0.62 -48.52 20.10
N LEU A 446 1.87 -48.84 20.39
CA LEU A 446 2.25 -49.36 21.72
C LEU A 446 2.08 -48.30 22.79
N ILE A 447 2.51 -47.07 22.54
CA ILE A 447 2.37 -45.93 23.43
C ILE A 447 0.89 -45.62 23.68
N LEU A 448 0.07 -45.60 22.62
CA LEU A 448 -1.39 -45.37 22.71
C LEU A 448 -2.08 -46.42 23.57
N ARG A 449 -1.72 -47.72 23.42
CA ARG A 449 -2.25 -48.80 24.25
C ARG A 449 -1.93 -48.58 25.71
N GLN A 450 -0.66 -48.28 26.02
CA GLN A 450 -0.22 -48.01 27.41
C GLN A 450 -0.96 -46.78 27.99
N ALA A 451 -1.19 -45.73 27.23
CA ALA A 451 -1.92 -44.55 27.67
C ALA A 451 -3.41 -44.87 27.97
N VAL A 452 -4.07 -45.67 27.10
CA VAL A 452 -5.46 -46.11 27.32
C VAL A 452 -5.59 -47.01 28.53
N GLU A 453 -4.65 -47.94 28.76
CA GLU A 453 -4.63 -48.81 29.93
C GLU A 453 -4.39 -48.02 31.22
N ALA A 454 -3.47 -47.04 31.21
CA ALA A 454 -3.19 -46.16 32.34
C ALA A 454 -4.36 -45.27 32.73
N SER A 455 -5.17 -44.82 31.73
CA SER A 455 -6.38 -44.02 31.99
C SER A 455 -7.48 -44.83 32.66
N ARG A 456 -7.67 -46.09 32.25
CA ARG A 456 -8.66 -47.01 32.83
C ARG A 456 -8.32 -47.44 34.26
N GLY A 457 -7.03 -47.48 34.62
CA GLY A 457 -6.57 -47.79 35.96
C GLY A 457 -6.72 -46.66 36.99
N ARG A 458 -7.06 -45.44 36.56
CA ARG A 458 -7.31 -44.28 37.41
C ARG A 458 -8.78 -44.03 37.73
N GLU A 459 -9.68 -44.75 37.09
CA GLU A 459 -11.15 -44.69 37.33
C GLU A 459 -11.68 -45.79 38.24
N GLN A 460 -10.79 -46.62 38.80
CA GLN A 460 -11.09 -47.55 39.89
C GLN A 460 -10.41 -47.05 41.18
#